data_58a32fe0cc35abfc8a43335841dd5c78
#
_entry.id   58a32fe0cc35abfc8a43335841dd5c78
#
_cell.length_a   1.000
_cell.length_b   1.000
_cell.length_c   1.000
_cell.angle_alpha   90.00
_cell.angle_beta   90.00
_cell.angle_gamma   90.00
#
_symmetry.space_group_name_H-M   'P 1'
#
loop_
_entity.id
_entity.type
_entity.pdbx_description
1 polymer ?
#
loop_
_entity_poly.entity_id
_entity_poly.type
_entity_poly.pdbx_seq_one_letter_code
_entity_poly.pdbx_strand_id
1 'polypeptide(L)'
;MQFSVVGLLSLVALVSAAPADLQPRAATKCGSVSYSASAVQAAANAACNYVKNGGHAGSSTYPHKYNNYEGFNFPVSGPYNEFPILKSGKVYSGGSPGPDRVVISNSCQLAGAITHTGASGNNFVGCSGTS
;
A
#
# COMPACT_ATOMS: atom_id res chain seq x y z
N MET A 1 21.93 28.49 -33.75
CA MET A 1 21.56 28.22 -33.33
C MET A 1 21.16 27.68 -32.48
N GLN A 2 21.04 27.73 -32.58
CA GLN A 2 20.67 27.37 -31.96
C GLN A 2 20.18 26.86 -31.01
N PHE A 3 20.18 27.00 -31.02
CA PHE A 3 19.62 26.66 -30.19
C PHE A 3 19.20 26.04 -29.41
N SER A 4 19.25 26.12 -29.59
CA SER A 4 18.68 25.68 -29.03
C SER A 4 18.22 25.02 -28.36
N VAL A 5 18.28 25.11 -28.59
CA VAL A 5 17.65 24.58 -28.16
C VAL A 5 17.15 23.90 -27.43
N VAL A 6 17.29 24.08 -27.66
CA VAL A 6 16.75 23.54 -27.19
C VAL A 6 16.40 22.93 -26.36
N GLY A 7 16.63 23.03 -26.52
CA GLY A 7 16.28 22.60 -25.99
C GLY A 7 15.90 22.12 -25.09
N LEU A 8 15.86 22.32 -25.10
CA LEU A 8 15.37 21.97 -24.47
C LEU A 8 14.83 21.40 -23.76
N LEU A 9 14.83 21.55 -23.96
CA LEU A 9 14.18 21.09 -23.49
C LEU A 9 13.83 20.41 -22.81
N SER A 10 14.01 20.36 -23.02
CA SER A 10 13.54 19.74 -22.58
C SER A 10 13.20 19.24 -21.72
N LEU A 11 13.27 19.41 -21.59
CA LEU A 11 12.80 19.02 -20.92
C LEU A 11 12.28 18.50 -20.17
N VAL A 12 12.33 18.65 -20.33
CA VAL A 12 11.65 18.23 -19.85
C VAL A 12 11.21 17.56 -19.16
N ALA A 13 11.37 17.43 -19.39
CA ALA A 13 10.83 16.83 -19.01
C ALA A 13 10.44 16.29 -18.22
N LEU A 14 10.52 16.36 -18.15
CA LEU A 14 10.02 15.91 -17.63
C LEU A 14 9.55 15.34 -16.91
N VAL A 15 9.72 15.44 -16.94
CA VAL A 15 9.14 14.99 -16.50
C VAL A 15 8.63 14.40 -15.84
N SER A 16 8.73 14.37 -15.91
CA SER A 16 8.09 13.85 -15.57
C SER A 16 7.71 13.27 -14.89
N ALA A 17 7.90 13.19 -14.90
CA ALA A 17 7.43 12.62 -14.50
C ALA A 17 6.95 12.11 -13.87
N ALA A 18 7.00 12.05 -13.81
CA ALA A 18 6.38 11.61 -13.48
C ALA A 18 5.89 11.00 -12.93
N PRO A 19 5.94 10.82 -13.12
CA PRO A 19 5.26 10.15 -12.72
C PRO A 19 5.03 9.58 -11.85
N ALA A 20 5.39 9.63 -11.46
CA ALA A 20 5.13 9.08 -10.74
C ALA A 20 4.24 9.13 -10.11
N ASP A 21 4.20 9.35 -10.10
CA ASP A 21 3.33 9.26 -9.65
C ASP A 21 2.43 8.82 -9.57
N LEU A 22 2.33 8.82 -9.62
CA LEU A 22 1.39 8.42 -9.76
C LEU A 22 0.91 7.49 -9.05
N GLN A 23 1.09 7.23 -8.48
CA GLN A 23 0.85 6.31 -7.84
C GLN A 23 0.01 6.58 -6.79
N PRO A 24 -0.68 5.87 -6.42
CA PRO A 24 -1.63 6.09 -5.48
C PRO A 24 -1.04 6.15 -4.19
N ARG A 25 -0.78 7.21 -3.81
CA ARG A 25 -0.30 7.39 -2.63
C ARG A 25 -1.31 8.01 -1.86
N ALA A 26 -2.54 7.65 -1.89
CA ALA A 26 -3.61 8.28 -1.18
C ALA A 26 -3.51 7.97 0.30
N ALA A 27 -3.76 8.96 1.13
CA ALA A 27 -4.00 8.75 2.53
C ALA A 27 -5.28 7.94 2.70
N THR A 28 -5.45 7.27 3.82
CA THR A 28 -6.64 6.48 4.07
C THR A 28 -7.09 6.63 5.51
N LYS A 29 -8.34 6.28 5.77
CA LYS A 29 -8.88 6.29 7.11
C LYS A 29 -9.52 4.94 7.37
N CYS A 30 -9.09 4.27 8.42
CA CYS A 30 -9.60 2.98 8.83
C CYS A 30 -10.31 3.16 10.15
N GLY A 31 -11.64 3.06 10.15
CA GLY A 31 -12.41 3.41 11.32
C GLY A 31 -12.15 4.88 11.68
N SER A 32 -11.64 5.13 12.88
CA SER A 32 -11.32 6.49 13.32
C SER A 32 -9.84 6.84 13.16
N VAL A 33 -9.03 5.93 12.62
CA VAL A 33 -7.60 6.13 12.50
C VAL A 33 -7.25 6.61 11.10
N SER A 34 -6.60 7.77 11.03
CA SER A 34 -6.16 8.34 9.75
C SER A 34 -4.69 7.99 9.50
N TYR A 35 -4.39 7.57 8.30
CA TYR A 35 -3.03 7.26 7.86
C TYR A 35 -2.64 8.19 6.73
N SER A 36 -1.46 8.78 6.83
CA SER A 36 -0.95 9.62 5.75
C SER A 36 -0.59 8.78 4.53
N ALA A 37 -0.50 9.42 3.38
CA ALA A 37 -0.05 8.76 2.16
C ALA A 37 1.33 8.14 2.36
N SER A 38 2.23 8.82 3.07
CA SER A 38 3.57 8.29 3.31
C SER A 38 3.55 7.07 4.23
N ALA A 39 2.66 7.03 5.21
CA ALA A 39 2.53 5.86 6.08
C ALA A 39 2.01 4.65 5.31
N VAL A 40 1.03 4.86 4.44
CA VAL A 40 0.50 3.80 3.60
C VAL A 40 1.60 3.27 2.67
N GLN A 41 2.36 4.17 2.05
CA GLN A 41 3.43 3.78 1.14
C GLN A 41 4.55 3.04 1.88
N ALA A 42 4.90 3.49 3.08
CA ALA A 42 5.94 2.82 3.87
C ALA A 42 5.54 1.39 4.24
N ALA A 43 4.28 1.20 4.64
CA ALA A 43 3.78 -0.14 4.94
C ALA A 43 3.78 -1.02 3.69
N ALA A 44 3.34 -0.48 2.56
CA ALA A 44 3.32 -1.21 1.30
C ALA A 44 4.74 -1.59 0.86
N ASN A 45 5.69 -0.69 1.00
CA ASN A 45 7.09 -0.96 0.65
C ASN A 45 7.69 -2.05 1.53
N ALA A 46 7.40 -2.02 2.82
CA ALA A 46 7.89 -3.05 3.73
C ALA A 46 7.30 -4.41 3.37
N ALA A 47 5.99 -4.45 3.11
CA ALA A 47 5.33 -5.67 2.68
C ALA A 47 5.96 -6.21 1.39
N CYS A 48 6.22 -5.34 0.45
CA CYS A 48 6.85 -5.70 -0.83
C CYS A 48 8.22 -6.35 -0.62
N ASN A 49 9.04 -5.76 0.24
CA ASN A 49 10.36 -6.31 0.51
C ASN A 49 10.29 -7.73 1.08
N TYR A 50 9.38 -7.96 2.01
CA TYR A 50 9.20 -9.31 2.55
C TYR A 50 8.68 -10.28 1.51
N VAL A 51 7.72 -9.86 0.69
CA VAL A 51 7.18 -10.73 -0.37
C VAL A 51 8.28 -11.14 -1.34
N LYS A 52 9.11 -10.18 -1.76
CA LYS A 52 10.20 -10.47 -2.68
C LYS A 52 11.22 -11.43 -2.11
N ASN A 53 11.48 -11.34 -0.81
CA ASN A 53 12.50 -12.14 -0.16
C ASN A 53 11.96 -13.42 0.47
N GLY A 54 10.65 -13.64 0.41
CA GLY A 54 10.03 -14.80 1.03
C GLY A 54 10.04 -14.75 2.55
N GLY A 55 10.16 -13.55 3.11
CA GLY A 55 10.29 -13.37 4.56
C GLY A 55 9.04 -12.84 5.23
N HIS A 56 9.15 -12.63 6.51
CA HIS A 56 8.08 -12.15 7.37
C HIS A 56 8.64 -11.17 8.39
N ALA A 57 7.79 -10.32 8.92
CA ALA A 57 8.19 -9.36 9.93
C ALA A 57 8.34 -10.07 11.26
N GLY A 58 9.55 -10.08 11.82
CA GLY A 58 9.84 -10.74 13.08
C GLY A 58 9.46 -12.21 13.05
N SER A 59 8.77 -12.66 14.08
CA SER A 59 8.26 -14.03 14.13
C SER A 59 6.81 -14.14 13.72
N SER A 60 6.25 -13.09 13.09
CA SER A 60 4.86 -13.06 12.65
C SER A 60 4.68 -13.84 11.35
N THR A 61 3.41 -13.98 10.93
CA THR A 61 3.08 -14.58 9.64
C THR A 61 2.90 -13.53 8.55
N TYR A 62 3.11 -12.25 8.87
CA TYR A 62 2.89 -11.18 7.89
C TYR A 62 4.15 -10.80 7.13
N PRO A 63 4.06 -10.52 5.84
CA PRO A 63 2.84 -10.55 5.03
C PRO A 63 2.39 -11.97 4.71
N HIS A 64 1.09 -12.15 4.53
CA HIS A 64 0.59 -13.43 4.05
C HIS A 64 -0.54 -13.20 3.04
N LYS A 65 -0.90 -14.28 2.35
CA LYS A 65 -1.90 -14.22 1.30
C LYS A 65 -3.21 -13.66 1.81
N TYR A 66 -3.81 -12.77 1.02
CA TYR A 66 -5.14 -12.28 1.25
C TYR A 66 -6.05 -12.71 0.10
N ASN A 67 -7.08 -13.50 0.40
CA ASN A 67 -7.91 -14.12 -0.64
C ASN A 67 -9.02 -13.22 -1.17
N ASN A 68 -9.25 -12.10 -0.53
CA ASN A 68 -10.32 -11.17 -0.91
C ASN A 68 -11.71 -11.85 -0.92
N TYR A 69 -11.99 -12.62 0.11
CA TYR A 69 -13.31 -13.24 0.23
C TYR A 69 -14.42 -12.20 0.37
N GLU A 70 -14.09 -11.00 0.86
CA GLU A 70 -15.05 -9.91 0.97
C GLU A 70 -15.42 -9.29 -0.38
N GLY A 71 -14.64 -9.57 -1.42
CA GLY A 71 -14.97 -9.10 -2.76
C GLY A 71 -14.70 -7.62 -3.00
N PHE A 72 -13.63 -7.06 -2.42
CA PHE A 72 -13.28 -5.67 -2.68
C PHE A 72 -12.87 -5.47 -4.14
N ASN A 73 -13.20 -4.31 -4.68
CA ASN A 73 -12.85 -3.94 -6.04
C ASN A 73 -11.50 -3.25 -6.06
N PHE A 74 -10.44 -4.01 -5.96
CA PHE A 74 -9.09 -3.43 -6.02
C PHE A 74 -8.74 -2.98 -7.44
N PRO A 75 -8.00 -1.87 -7.58
CA PRO A 75 -7.62 -1.39 -8.92
C PRO A 75 -6.52 -2.22 -9.58
N VAL A 76 -5.93 -3.16 -8.85
CA VAL A 76 -4.89 -4.03 -9.41
C VAL A 76 -5.29 -5.48 -9.21
N SER A 77 -4.83 -6.35 -10.09
CA SER A 77 -5.16 -7.77 -10.04
C SER A 77 -4.36 -8.48 -8.95
N GLY A 78 -4.97 -9.53 -8.37
CA GLY A 78 -4.28 -10.42 -7.45
C GLY A 78 -3.35 -11.37 -8.17
N PRO A 79 -2.72 -12.26 -7.43
CA PRO A 79 -2.95 -12.54 -5.98
C PRO A 79 -2.47 -11.40 -5.09
N TYR A 80 -3.02 -11.40 -3.88
CA TYR A 80 -2.76 -10.32 -2.92
C TYR A 80 -2.08 -10.83 -1.66
N ASN A 81 -1.39 -9.92 -0.99
CA ASN A 81 -0.85 -10.12 0.35
C ASN A 81 -1.29 -8.98 1.25
N GLU A 82 -1.53 -9.29 2.52
CA GLU A 82 -1.88 -8.27 3.51
C GLU A 82 -0.74 -8.08 4.49
N PHE A 83 -0.60 -6.87 5.00
CA PHE A 83 0.45 -6.51 5.92
C PHE A 83 -0.06 -5.43 6.87
N PRO A 84 0.23 -5.52 8.18
CA PRO A 84 -0.27 -4.52 9.13
C PRO A 84 0.23 -3.12 8.83
N ILE A 85 -0.66 -2.14 9.04
CA ILE A 85 -0.28 -0.74 9.09
C ILE A 85 -0.65 -0.26 10.48
N LEU A 86 0.29 0.36 11.18
CA LEU A 86 0.14 0.70 12.58
C LEU A 86 -0.18 2.17 12.78
N LYS A 87 -1.13 2.47 13.66
CA LYS A 87 -1.51 3.85 13.93
C LYS A 87 -0.37 4.66 14.52
N SER A 88 0.66 4.01 15.06
CA SER A 88 1.84 4.71 15.57
C SER A 88 2.66 5.38 14.48
N GLY A 89 2.44 5.00 13.22
CA GLY A 89 3.25 5.47 12.11
C GLY A 89 4.52 4.66 11.90
N LYS A 90 4.80 3.71 12.75
CA LYS A 90 5.98 2.84 12.58
C LYS A 90 5.65 1.68 11.66
N VAL A 91 6.65 1.21 10.93
CA VAL A 91 6.49 0.03 10.10
C VAL A 91 6.39 -1.20 11.02
N TYR A 92 5.43 -2.06 10.74
CA TYR A 92 5.23 -3.27 11.53
C TYR A 92 6.47 -4.16 11.46
N SER A 93 6.93 -4.63 12.61
CA SER A 93 8.13 -5.48 12.70
C SER A 93 7.88 -6.75 13.51
N GLY A 94 6.63 -7.12 13.70
CA GLY A 94 6.23 -8.30 14.48
C GLY A 94 5.40 -7.88 15.68
N GLY A 95 4.92 -8.86 16.40
CA GLY A 95 4.07 -8.60 17.56
C GLY A 95 2.62 -8.37 17.16
N SER A 96 1.90 -7.56 17.95
CA SER A 96 0.49 -7.32 17.74
C SER A 96 0.27 -6.54 16.44
N PRO A 97 -0.53 -7.06 15.52
CA PRO A 97 -0.72 -6.42 14.21
C PRO A 97 -1.74 -5.28 14.21
N GLY A 98 -2.54 -5.14 15.25
CA GLY A 98 -3.66 -4.20 15.23
C GLY A 98 -4.70 -4.57 14.19
N PRO A 99 -5.72 -3.71 13.97
CA PRO A 99 -6.84 -4.06 13.11
C PRO A 99 -6.67 -3.69 11.64
N ASP A 100 -5.67 -2.91 11.28
CA ASP A 100 -5.59 -2.31 9.96
C ASP A 100 -4.52 -2.95 9.09
N ARG A 101 -4.78 -3.03 7.78
CA ARG A 101 -3.89 -3.69 6.83
C ARG A 101 -3.75 -2.86 5.56
N VAL A 102 -2.57 -2.90 4.96
CA VAL A 102 -2.43 -2.57 3.55
C VAL A 102 -2.49 -3.88 2.77
N VAL A 103 -2.97 -3.81 1.54
CA VAL A 103 -3.03 -4.95 0.63
C VAL A 103 -2.19 -4.61 -0.58
N ILE A 104 -1.28 -5.49 -0.93
CA ILE A 104 -0.46 -5.35 -2.13
C ILE A 104 -0.63 -6.58 -3.01
N SER A 105 -0.41 -6.41 -4.32
CA SER A 105 -0.36 -7.54 -5.24
C SER A 105 0.99 -8.25 -5.11
N ASN A 106 1.09 -9.44 -5.70
CA ASN A 106 2.37 -10.15 -5.75
C ASN A 106 3.45 -9.40 -6.53
N SER A 107 3.03 -8.45 -7.38
CA SER A 107 3.95 -7.58 -8.09
C SER A 107 4.20 -6.27 -7.37
N CYS A 108 3.85 -6.20 -6.10
CA CYS A 108 4.14 -5.05 -5.23
C CYS A 108 3.36 -3.78 -5.54
N GLN A 109 2.23 -3.90 -6.22
CA GLN A 109 1.37 -2.75 -6.44
C GLN A 109 0.42 -2.61 -5.27
N LEU A 110 0.24 -1.40 -4.79
CA LEU A 110 -0.71 -1.15 -3.71
C LEU A 110 -2.13 -1.35 -4.23
N ALA A 111 -2.87 -2.23 -3.60
CA ALA A 111 -4.26 -2.52 -3.97
C ALA A 111 -5.24 -1.71 -3.14
N GLY A 112 -4.97 -1.54 -1.85
CA GLY A 112 -5.87 -0.79 -0.98
C GLY A 112 -5.54 -0.98 0.48
N ALA A 113 -6.46 -0.56 1.33
CA ALA A 113 -6.34 -0.72 2.77
C ALA A 113 -7.67 -1.21 3.33
N ILE A 114 -7.59 -2.10 4.29
CA ILE A 114 -8.75 -2.75 4.89
C ILE A 114 -8.58 -2.80 6.40
N THR A 115 -9.69 -3.02 7.12
CA THR A 115 -9.64 -3.00 8.57
C THR A 115 -10.65 -3.99 9.16
N HIS A 116 -10.29 -4.55 10.30
CA HIS A 116 -11.23 -5.33 11.11
C HIS A 116 -12.23 -4.44 11.85
N THR A 117 -11.91 -3.15 12.01
CA THR A 117 -12.79 -2.22 12.72
C THR A 117 -14.10 -2.05 11.95
N GLY A 118 -15.21 -2.38 12.61
CA GLY A 118 -16.53 -2.33 11.98
C GLY A 118 -16.92 -3.59 11.24
N ALA A 119 -16.07 -4.60 11.21
CA ALA A 119 -16.38 -5.89 10.61
C ALA A 119 -16.68 -6.91 11.71
N SER A 120 -17.32 -8.01 11.33
CA SER A 120 -17.59 -9.11 12.27
C SER A 120 -16.44 -10.10 12.28
N GLY A 121 -16.06 -10.55 13.46
CA GLY A 121 -15.04 -11.61 13.60
C GLY A 121 -13.75 -11.25 12.89
N ASN A 122 -13.30 -12.14 12.03
CA ASN A 122 -12.06 -11.95 11.28
C ASN A 122 -12.26 -11.32 9.90
N ASN A 123 -13.46 -10.83 9.63
CA ASN A 123 -13.75 -10.18 8.36
C ASN A 123 -13.14 -8.79 8.32
N PHE A 124 -13.14 -8.21 7.13
CA PHE A 124 -12.65 -6.87 6.89
C PHE A 124 -13.72 -6.01 6.23
N VAL A 125 -13.62 -4.71 6.45
CA VAL A 125 -14.30 -3.71 5.64
C VAL A 125 -13.23 -2.82 5.03
N GLY A 126 -13.57 -2.10 3.96
CA GLY A 126 -12.60 -1.21 3.32
C GLY A 126 -12.34 0.03 4.16
N CYS A 127 -11.10 0.47 4.19
CA CYS A 127 -10.77 1.81 4.65
C CYS A 127 -11.19 2.79 3.55
N SER A 128 -11.09 4.11 3.78
CA SER A 128 -11.52 5.07 2.75
C SER A 128 -10.76 4.81 1.45
N GLY A 129 -11.49 4.82 0.34
CA GLY A 129 -10.92 4.54 -0.97
C GLY A 129 -10.92 3.08 -1.38
N THR A 130 -11.28 2.17 -0.49
CA THR A 130 -11.38 0.74 -0.79
C THR A 130 -12.82 0.29 -0.56
N SER A 131 -13.45 -0.26 -1.56
CA SER A 131 -14.84 -0.70 -1.45
C SER A 131 -15.13 -1.99 -2.21
#